data_23c0ffbe5a25000e57d19c27ec755373
#
_entry.id   23c0ffbe5a25000e57d19c27ec755373
#
_cell.length_a   1.000
_cell.length_b   1.000
_cell.length_c   1.000
_cell.angle_alpha   90.00
_cell.angle_beta   90.00
_cell.angle_gamma   90.00
#
_symmetry.space_group_name_H-M   'P 1'
#
loop_
_entity.id
_entity.type
_entity.pdbx_description
1 polymer ?
#
loop_
_entity_poly.entity_id
_entity_poly.type
_entity_poly.pdbx_seq_one_letter_code
_entity_poly.pdbx_strand_id
1 'polypeptide(L)'
;PFQLAMAALEMLRVAEAAEAARRPVFVAIDEVQYLELEDLSALIVSIHKVGQRGLPLVVFGAGLPQLAALAGEAKSYAERLFDYPAVGPLDHHAATSAIRDPVRREGAEIEDAALQEIVTRTAGYPYFLQEWGSHAWNDAPRSPITVADVARASDHTLRALDEGFFKVRLDRLTPRERDYLRAMAE
;
A
#
# COMPACT_ATOMS: atom_id res chain seq x y z
N PRO A 1 -15.93 -20.55 16.25
CA PRO A 1 -14.90 -21.15 17.15
C PRO A 1 -14.09 -22.26 16.49
N PHE A 2 -14.70 -23.09 15.64
CA PHE A 2 -14.03 -24.25 15.03
C PHE A 2 -13.05 -23.87 13.92
N GLN A 3 -13.41 -22.93 13.05
CA GLN A 3 -12.54 -22.42 11.97
C GLN A 3 -11.30 -21.74 12.52
N LEU A 4 -11.42 -20.98 13.59
CA LEU A 4 -10.35 -20.33 14.33
C LEU A 4 -9.29 -21.32 14.84
N ALA A 5 -9.76 -22.40 15.46
CA ALA A 5 -8.88 -23.45 15.99
C ALA A 5 -8.13 -24.18 14.85
N MET A 6 -8.80 -24.38 13.72
CA MET A 6 -8.21 -25.03 12.55
C MET A 6 -7.15 -24.15 11.89
N ALA A 7 -7.42 -22.85 11.68
CA ALA A 7 -6.45 -21.92 11.11
C ALA A 7 -5.18 -21.82 11.99
N ALA A 8 -5.35 -21.76 13.32
CA ALA A 8 -4.24 -21.74 14.24
C ALA A 8 -3.41 -23.03 14.22
N LEU A 9 -4.06 -24.19 14.07
CA LEU A 9 -3.38 -25.48 13.96
C LEU A 9 -2.60 -25.59 12.65
N GLU A 10 -3.18 -25.14 11.51
CA GLU A 10 -2.50 -25.17 10.23
C GLU A 10 -1.29 -24.22 10.19
N MET A 11 -1.39 -23.04 10.76
CA MET A 11 -0.25 -22.11 10.85
C MET A 11 0.88 -22.70 11.69
N LEU A 12 0.56 -23.38 12.81
CA LEU A 12 1.56 -24.08 13.61
C LEU A 12 2.22 -25.24 12.84
N ARG A 13 1.43 -26.04 12.10
CA ARG A 13 1.98 -27.13 11.27
C ARG A 13 2.93 -26.62 10.19
N VAL A 14 2.57 -25.53 9.52
CA VAL A 14 3.43 -24.88 8.53
C VAL A 14 4.72 -24.39 9.17
N ALA A 15 4.63 -23.78 10.35
CA ALA A 15 5.80 -23.29 11.07
C ALA A 15 6.71 -24.43 11.57
N GLU A 16 6.14 -25.55 12.04
CA GLU A 16 6.90 -26.76 12.44
C GLU A 16 7.59 -27.41 11.22
N ALA A 17 6.91 -27.47 10.08
CA ALA A 17 7.50 -27.97 8.84
C ALA A 17 8.63 -27.06 8.33
N ALA A 18 8.48 -25.74 8.50
CA ALA A 18 9.50 -24.75 8.17
C ALA A 18 10.77 -24.94 9.03
N GLU A 19 10.59 -25.18 10.33
CA GLU A 19 11.69 -25.48 11.25
C GLU A 19 12.43 -26.77 10.85
N ALA A 20 11.67 -27.85 10.60
CA ALA A 20 12.25 -29.13 10.17
C ALA A 20 13.02 -29.00 8.85
N ALA A 21 12.52 -28.19 7.92
CA ALA A 21 13.15 -27.91 6.63
C ALA A 21 14.31 -26.89 6.73
N ARG A 22 14.51 -26.21 7.87
CA ARG A 22 15.43 -25.08 8.07
C ARG A 22 15.20 -23.95 7.07
N ARG A 23 13.94 -23.67 6.73
CA ARG A 23 13.54 -22.64 5.78
C ARG A 23 12.45 -21.79 6.42
N PRO A 24 12.70 -20.50 6.69
CA PRO A 24 11.67 -19.62 7.25
C PRO A 24 10.50 -19.46 6.26
N VAL A 25 9.32 -19.28 6.82
CA VAL A 25 8.09 -18.99 6.05
C VAL A 25 7.68 -17.55 6.29
N PHE A 26 7.36 -16.84 5.20
CA PHE A 26 6.80 -15.51 5.21
C PHE A 26 5.38 -15.57 4.69
N VAL A 27 4.46 -15.01 5.46
CA VAL A 27 3.05 -14.87 5.07
C VAL A 27 2.76 -13.37 4.90
N ALA A 28 2.34 -12.98 3.72
CA ALA A 28 1.91 -11.61 3.44
C ALA A 28 0.39 -11.58 3.25
N ILE A 29 -0.28 -10.68 3.99
CA ILE A 29 -1.74 -10.51 3.93
C ILE A 29 -2.00 -9.04 3.62
N ASP A 30 -2.65 -8.77 2.49
CA ASP A 30 -3.08 -7.43 2.13
C ASP A 30 -4.50 -7.15 2.63
N GLU A 31 -4.83 -5.87 2.84
CA GLU A 31 -6.15 -5.40 3.24
C GLU A 31 -6.69 -6.10 4.52
N VAL A 32 -5.82 -6.28 5.52
CA VAL A 32 -6.12 -7.01 6.76
C VAL A 32 -7.35 -6.47 7.49
N GLN A 33 -7.70 -5.19 7.32
CA GLN A 33 -8.89 -4.58 7.93
C GLN A 33 -10.22 -5.14 7.43
N TYR A 34 -10.22 -5.94 6.34
CA TYR A 34 -11.42 -6.63 5.86
C TYR A 34 -11.63 -8.00 6.50
N LEU A 35 -10.71 -8.46 7.33
CA LEU A 35 -10.94 -9.66 8.12
C LEU A 35 -12.02 -9.38 9.17
N GLU A 36 -12.96 -10.32 9.31
CA GLU A 36 -13.91 -10.29 10.42
C GLU A 36 -13.15 -10.36 11.76
N LEU A 37 -13.71 -9.76 12.80
CA LEU A 37 -13.05 -9.68 14.11
C LEU A 37 -12.64 -11.05 14.66
N GLU A 38 -13.44 -12.08 14.38
CA GLU A 38 -13.13 -13.46 14.76
C GLU A 38 -11.92 -14.02 14.01
N ASP A 39 -11.81 -13.77 12.71
CA ASP A 39 -10.70 -14.22 11.88
C ASP A 39 -9.40 -13.49 12.23
N LEU A 40 -9.48 -12.19 12.46
CA LEU A 40 -8.36 -11.39 12.96
C LEU A 40 -7.88 -11.89 14.32
N SER A 41 -8.82 -12.19 15.22
CA SER A 41 -8.52 -12.79 16.52
C SER A 41 -7.81 -14.14 16.40
N ALA A 42 -8.22 -14.98 15.43
CA ALA A 42 -7.58 -16.26 15.15
C ALA A 42 -6.17 -16.11 14.67
N LEU A 43 -5.98 -15.21 13.71
CA LEU A 43 -4.68 -14.89 13.15
C LEU A 43 -3.71 -14.44 14.26
N ILE A 44 -4.14 -13.50 15.10
CA ILE A 44 -3.37 -12.99 16.23
C ILE A 44 -2.97 -14.10 17.20
N VAL A 45 -3.93 -14.95 17.59
CA VAL A 45 -3.64 -16.09 18.48
C VAL A 45 -2.65 -17.07 17.85
N SER A 46 -2.76 -17.31 16.55
CA SER A 46 -1.88 -18.22 15.81
C SER A 46 -0.45 -17.69 15.77
N ILE A 47 -0.28 -16.43 15.42
CA ILE A 47 1.02 -15.76 15.40
C ILE A 47 1.67 -15.75 16.79
N HIS A 48 0.89 -15.46 17.83
CA HIS A 48 1.38 -15.48 19.20
C HIS A 48 1.88 -16.87 19.61
N LYS A 49 1.14 -17.93 19.28
CA LYS A 49 1.58 -19.31 19.57
C LYS A 49 2.84 -19.72 18.82
N VAL A 50 2.95 -19.32 17.55
CA VAL A 50 4.15 -19.54 16.75
C VAL A 50 5.35 -18.83 17.37
N GLY A 51 5.19 -17.56 17.77
CA GLY A 51 6.24 -16.78 18.44
C GLY A 51 6.63 -17.35 19.81
N GLN A 52 5.66 -17.81 20.64
CA GLN A 52 5.96 -18.47 21.93
C GLN A 52 6.81 -19.73 21.77
N ARG A 53 6.70 -20.42 20.65
CA ARG A 53 7.46 -21.64 20.34
C ARG A 53 8.76 -21.35 19.57
N GLY A 54 9.05 -20.09 19.24
CA GLY A 54 10.24 -19.70 18.51
C GLY A 54 10.33 -20.26 17.08
N LEU A 55 9.17 -20.60 16.47
CA LEU A 55 9.12 -21.21 15.15
C LEU A 55 9.38 -20.17 14.04
N PRO A 56 10.06 -20.56 12.93
CA PRO A 56 10.52 -19.64 11.90
C PRO A 56 9.41 -19.24 10.91
N LEU A 57 8.37 -18.55 11.39
CA LEU A 57 7.29 -17.98 10.59
C LEU A 57 7.09 -16.51 10.95
N VAL A 58 7.03 -15.67 9.93
CA VAL A 58 6.81 -14.23 10.05
C VAL A 58 5.59 -13.85 9.22
N VAL A 59 4.73 -13.00 9.78
CA VAL A 59 3.54 -12.48 9.10
C VAL A 59 3.72 -10.98 8.88
N PHE A 60 3.48 -10.53 7.64
CA PHE A 60 3.37 -9.13 7.27
C PHE A 60 1.93 -8.84 6.90
N GLY A 61 1.31 -7.90 7.57
CA GLY A 61 -0.03 -7.41 7.25
C GLY A 61 0.04 -6.00 6.68
N ALA A 62 -0.64 -5.75 5.57
CA ALA A 62 -0.88 -4.40 5.08
C ALA A 62 -2.36 -4.04 5.30
N GLY A 63 -2.63 -2.77 5.64
CA GLY A 63 -3.99 -2.31 5.88
C GLY A 63 -4.05 -0.83 6.21
N LEU A 64 -5.26 -0.32 6.40
CA LEU A 64 -5.51 1.07 6.75
C LEU A 64 -5.10 1.37 8.21
N PRO A 65 -4.86 2.65 8.58
CA PRO A 65 -4.38 3.03 9.91
C PRO A 65 -5.23 2.54 11.09
N GLN A 66 -6.54 2.30 10.89
CA GLN A 66 -7.42 1.73 11.91
C GLN A 66 -7.09 0.28 12.27
N LEU A 67 -6.22 -0.40 11.51
CA LEU A 67 -5.85 -1.79 11.77
C LEU A 67 -5.28 -2.00 13.17
N ALA A 68 -4.49 -1.05 13.68
CA ALA A 68 -3.94 -1.12 15.03
C ALA A 68 -5.05 -1.16 16.11
N ALA A 69 -6.08 -0.33 15.95
CA ALA A 69 -7.24 -0.31 16.86
C ALA A 69 -8.06 -1.61 16.75
N LEU A 70 -8.33 -2.08 15.53
CA LEU A 70 -9.04 -3.35 15.29
C LEU A 70 -8.29 -4.55 15.89
N ALA A 71 -6.97 -4.59 15.76
CA ALA A 71 -6.16 -5.64 16.35
C ALA A 71 -6.22 -5.61 17.88
N GLY A 72 -6.19 -4.43 18.50
CA GLY A 72 -6.37 -4.23 19.95
C GLY A 72 -7.75 -4.65 20.43
N GLU A 73 -8.80 -4.38 19.66
CA GLU A 73 -10.17 -4.84 19.91
C GLU A 73 -10.27 -6.36 19.82
N ALA A 74 -9.68 -6.97 18.81
CA ALA A 74 -9.65 -8.42 18.64
C ALA A 74 -8.91 -9.11 19.78
N LYS A 75 -7.76 -8.58 20.20
CA LYS A 75 -6.95 -9.08 21.33
C LYS A 75 -6.16 -7.94 21.98
N SER A 76 -6.40 -7.71 23.26
CA SER A 76 -5.76 -6.63 24.02
C SER A 76 -4.22 -6.67 24.07
N TYR A 77 -3.60 -7.82 23.77
CA TYR A 77 -2.14 -7.96 23.72
C TYR A 77 -1.56 -7.74 22.32
N ALA A 78 -2.38 -7.55 21.29
CA ALA A 78 -1.94 -7.38 19.90
C ALA A 78 -1.01 -6.17 19.72
N GLU A 79 -1.23 -5.09 20.49
CA GLU A 79 -0.37 -3.90 20.46
C GLU A 79 1.10 -4.20 20.78
N ARG A 80 1.36 -5.27 21.57
CA ARG A 80 2.71 -5.69 21.93
C ARG A 80 3.26 -6.82 21.07
N LEU A 81 2.41 -7.39 20.22
CA LEU A 81 2.76 -8.49 19.34
C LEU A 81 3.26 -8.02 17.98
N PHE A 82 2.82 -6.85 17.53
CA PHE A 82 3.10 -6.30 16.22
C PHE A 82 3.78 -4.94 16.28
N ASP A 83 4.64 -4.68 15.31
CA ASP A 83 5.06 -3.33 14.95
C ASP A 83 4.12 -2.80 13.88
N TYR A 84 3.75 -1.51 13.99
CA TYR A 84 2.87 -0.82 13.06
C TYR A 84 3.61 0.34 12.35
N PRO A 85 4.54 0.05 11.43
CA PRO A 85 5.21 1.10 10.70
C PRO A 85 4.22 1.85 9.79
N ALA A 86 4.21 3.17 9.92
CA ALA A 86 3.41 4.00 9.01
C ALA A 86 4.10 4.08 7.65
N VAL A 87 3.36 3.73 6.59
CA VAL A 87 3.79 3.88 5.20
C VAL A 87 3.16 5.14 4.64
N GLY A 88 3.99 6.11 4.30
CA GLY A 88 3.57 7.41 3.77
C GLY A 88 3.98 7.61 2.29
N PRO A 89 3.89 8.86 1.80
CA PRO A 89 4.43 9.22 0.50
C PRO A 89 5.92 8.88 0.40
N LEU A 90 6.38 8.62 -0.81
CA LEU A 90 7.80 8.43 -1.09
C LEU A 90 8.56 9.75 -0.87
N ASP A 91 9.76 9.65 -0.31
CA ASP A 91 10.66 10.80 -0.29
C ASP A 91 11.07 11.20 -1.71
N HIS A 92 11.71 12.36 -1.85
CA HIS A 92 12.09 12.91 -3.14
C HIS A 92 12.98 11.94 -3.95
N HIS A 93 13.92 11.27 -3.32
CA HIS A 93 14.83 10.34 -3.98
C HIS A 93 14.07 9.10 -4.46
N ALA A 94 13.29 8.48 -3.61
CA ALA A 94 12.49 7.30 -3.94
C ALA A 94 11.44 7.60 -5.02
N ALA A 95 10.75 8.76 -4.93
CA ALA A 95 9.79 9.21 -5.93
C ALA A 95 10.44 9.43 -7.31
N THR A 96 11.62 10.06 -7.33
CA THR A 96 12.40 10.27 -8.55
C THR A 96 12.83 8.93 -9.18
N SER A 97 13.36 8.01 -8.36
CA SER A 97 13.78 6.69 -8.82
C SER A 97 12.61 5.86 -9.34
N ALA A 98 11.44 5.98 -8.70
CA ALA A 98 10.22 5.27 -9.11
C ALA A 98 9.77 5.59 -10.55
N ILE A 99 10.12 6.79 -11.06
CA ILE A 99 9.85 7.19 -12.45
C ILE A 99 11.07 6.95 -13.35
N ARG A 100 12.26 7.40 -12.92
CA ARG A 100 13.47 7.35 -13.75
C ARG A 100 13.91 5.93 -14.09
N ASP A 101 13.88 5.03 -13.12
CA ASP A 101 14.42 3.69 -13.32
C ASP A 101 13.62 2.85 -14.32
N PRO A 102 12.27 2.87 -14.33
CA PRO A 102 11.50 2.26 -15.41
C PRO A 102 11.79 2.86 -16.78
N VAL A 103 11.83 4.19 -16.89
CA VAL A 103 12.14 4.89 -18.16
C VAL A 103 13.49 4.45 -18.72
N ARG A 104 14.52 4.36 -17.88
CA ARG A 104 15.86 3.90 -18.28
C ARG A 104 15.90 2.43 -18.68
N ARG A 105 15.14 1.58 -18.01
CA ARG A 105 15.05 0.16 -18.37
C ARG A 105 14.49 -0.06 -19.78
N GLU A 106 13.63 0.85 -20.23
CA GLU A 106 13.08 0.86 -21.59
C GLU A 106 13.96 1.62 -22.60
N GLY A 107 15.19 2.00 -22.20
CA GLY A 107 16.17 2.64 -23.09
C GLY A 107 15.87 4.11 -23.40
N ALA A 108 15.06 4.78 -22.60
CA ALA A 108 14.73 6.19 -22.72
C ALA A 108 15.29 7.01 -21.55
N GLU A 109 15.20 8.33 -21.66
CA GLU A 109 15.59 9.27 -20.60
C GLU A 109 14.44 10.24 -20.30
N ILE A 110 14.50 10.81 -19.11
CA ILE A 110 13.59 11.86 -18.65
C ILE A 110 14.41 13.00 -18.04
N GLU A 111 14.07 14.23 -18.36
CA GLU A 111 14.76 15.41 -17.82
C GLU A 111 14.54 15.55 -16.31
N ASP A 112 15.56 16.03 -15.59
CA ASP A 112 15.45 16.28 -14.14
C ASP A 112 14.31 17.26 -13.81
N ALA A 113 14.11 18.28 -14.62
CA ALA A 113 13.03 19.24 -14.47
C ALA A 113 11.64 18.59 -14.64
N ALA A 114 11.50 17.64 -15.58
CA ALA A 114 10.26 16.87 -15.77
C ALA A 114 9.96 15.96 -14.56
N LEU A 115 10.99 15.30 -14.03
CA LEU A 115 10.87 14.52 -12.79
C LEU A 115 10.46 15.37 -11.61
N GLN A 116 11.09 16.53 -11.44
CA GLN A 116 10.76 17.46 -10.36
C GLN A 116 9.30 17.93 -10.45
N GLU A 117 8.80 18.21 -11.65
CA GLU A 117 7.41 18.59 -11.89
C GLU A 117 6.45 17.47 -11.48
N ILE A 118 6.71 16.22 -11.87
CA ILE A 118 5.89 15.06 -11.47
C ILE A 118 5.89 14.89 -9.96
N VAL A 119 7.07 14.90 -9.33
CA VAL A 119 7.19 14.72 -7.87
C VAL A 119 6.47 15.83 -7.10
N THR A 120 6.59 17.07 -7.57
CA THR A 120 5.90 18.23 -6.96
C THR A 120 4.38 18.08 -7.03
N ARG A 121 3.84 17.74 -8.21
CA ARG A 121 2.39 17.57 -8.41
C ARG A 121 1.79 16.42 -7.61
N THR A 122 2.56 15.37 -7.39
CA THR A 122 2.10 14.15 -6.74
C THR A 122 2.38 14.11 -5.24
N ALA A 123 3.20 15.05 -4.74
CA ALA A 123 3.71 15.05 -3.38
C ALA A 123 4.31 13.69 -2.95
N GLY A 124 4.86 12.92 -3.91
CA GLY A 124 5.44 11.61 -3.68
C GLY A 124 4.41 10.48 -3.47
N TYR A 125 3.10 10.74 -3.68
CA TYR A 125 2.08 9.70 -3.52
C TYR A 125 2.21 8.65 -4.63
N PRO A 126 2.47 7.36 -4.31
CA PRO A 126 2.87 6.34 -5.30
C PRO A 126 1.87 6.16 -6.46
N TYR A 127 0.58 6.14 -6.17
CA TYR A 127 -0.45 5.98 -7.20
C TYR A 127 -0.43 7.15 -8.20
N PHE A 128 -0.32 8.38 -7.70
CA PHE A 128 -0.26 9.55 -8.57
C PHE A 128 1.06 9.61 -9.36
N LEU A 129 2.18 9.20 -8.76
CA LEU A 129 3.45 9.07 -9.48
C LEU A 129 3.32 8.14 -10.68
N GLN A 130 2.67 6.98 -10.51
CA GLN A 130 2.45 6.03 -11.59
C GLN A 130 1.54 6.59 -12.69
N GLU A 131 0.44 7.25 -12.32
CA GLU A 131 -0.46 7.88 -13.30
C GLU A 131 0.25 8.96 -14.11
N TRP A 132 0.93 9.91 -13.45
CA TRP A 132 1.72 10.92 -14.16
C TRP A 132 2.85 10.33 -15.01
N GLY A 133 3.58 9.37 -14.47
CA GLY A 133 4.65 8.67 -15.19
C GLY A 133 4.15 7.94 -16.43
N SER A 134 3.03 7.23 -16.33
CA SER A 134 2.40 6.51 -17.44
C SER A 134 1.93 7.45 -18.55
N HIS A 135 1.22 8.52 -18.19
CA HIS A 135 0.74 9.49 -19.17
C HIS A 135 1.90 10.28 -19.81
N ALA A 136 2.90 10.70 -19.01
CA ALA A 136 4.08 11.36 -19.56
C ALA A 136 4.85 10.46 -20.54
N TRP A 137 4.97 9.17 -20.24
CA TRP A 137 5.57 8.20 -21.13
C TRP A 137 4.80 8.05 -22.45
N ASN A 138 3.47 7.90 -22.36
CA ASN A 138 2.63 7.67 -23.53
C ASN A 138 2.49 8.91 -24.45
N ASP A 139 2.52 10.10 -23.86
CA ASP A 139 2.33 11.36 -24.58
C ASP A 139 3.65 11.97 -25.10
N ALA A 140 4.80 11.46 -24.62
CA ALA A 140 6.10 11.95 -25.10
C ALA A 140 6.40 11.42 -26.52
N PRO A 141 6.64 12.29 -27.50
CA PRO A 141 6.90 11.86 -28.87
C PRO A 141 8.29 11.26 -29.07
N ARG A 142 9.21 11.47 -28.14
CA ARG A 142 10.61 11.03 -28.19
C ARG A 142 11.28 11.12 -26.81
N SER A 143 12.46 10.49 -26.70
CA SER A 143 13.38 10.68 -25.58
C SER A 143 14.29 11.89 -25.80
N PRO A 144 14.63 12.65 -24.76
CA PRO A 144 14.14 12.54 -23.39
C PRO A 144 12.71 13.05 -23.22
N ILE A 145 12.01 12.54 -22.21
CA ILE A 145 10.71 13.10 -21.76
C ILE A 145 10.97 14.46 -21.14
N THR A 146 10.30 15.49 -21.62
CA THR A 146 10.53 16.89 -21.22
C THR A 146 9.45 17.40 -20.27
N VAL A 147 9.69 18.56 -19.63
CA VAL A 147 8.66 19.27 -18.85
C VAL A 147 7.42 19.58 -19.68
N ALA A 148 7.58 19.91 -20.96
CA ALA A 148 6.47 20.19 -21.86
C ALA A 148 5.61 18.94 -22.11
N ASP A 149 6.23 17.74 -22.14
CA ASP A 149 5.50 16.47 -22.26
C ASP A 149 4.69 16.20 -21.00
N VAL A 150 5.27 16.40 -19.82
CA VAL A 150 4.57 16.29 -18.52
C VAL A 150 3.40 17.28 -18.44
N ALA A 151 3.58 18.50 -18.89
CA ALA A 151 2.52 19.51 -18.90
C ALA A 151 1.33 19.08 -19.79
N ARG A 152 1.61 18.57 -21.00
CA ARG A 152 0.55 18.02 -21.89
C ARG A 152 -0.17 16.82 -21.27
N ALA A 153 0.60 15.88 -20.69
CA ALA A 153 0.07 14.70 -20.04
C ALA A 153 -0.82 15.04 -18.83
N SER A 154 -0.61 16.19 -18.18
CA SER A 154 -1.32 16.57 -16.97
C SER A 154 -2.82 16.63 -17.15
N ASP A 155 -3.34 17.14 -18.26
CA ASP A 155 -4.78 17.21 -18.53
C ASP A 155 -5.41 15.82 -18.67
N HIS A 156 -4.69 14.87 -19.27
CA HIS A 156 -5.12 13.48 -19.38
C HIS A 156 -5.07 12.79 -18.01
N THR A 157 -3.99 13.00 -17.27
CA THR A 157 -3.80 12.43 -15.94
C THR A 157 -4.87 12.90 -14.97
N LEU A 158 -5.17 14.21 -14.93
CA LEU A 158 -6.20 14.76 -14.06
C LEU A 158 -7.57 14.17 -14.37
N ARG A 159 -7.94 14.06 -15.65
CA ARG A 159 -9.20 13.43 -16.05
C ARG A 159 -9.27 11.96 -15.64
N ALA A 160 -8.20 11.21 -15.86
CA ALA A 160 -8.13 9.80 -15.44
C ALA A 160 -8.27 9.64 -13.93
N LEU A 161 -7.64 10.51 -13.14
CA LEU A 161 -7.77 10.54 -11.70
C LEU A 161 -9.18 10.95 -11.25
N ASP A 162 -9.79 11.94 -11.88
CA ASP A 162 -11.14 12.38 -11.55
C ASP A 162 -12.16 11.25 -11.78
N GLU A 163 -12.08 10.56 -12.90
CA GLU A 163 -13.01 9.49 -13.26
C GLU A 163 -12.73 8.18 -12.49
N GLY A 164 -11.47 7.76 -12.44
CA GLY A 164 -11.08 6.46 -11.90
C GLY A 164 -10.79 6.44 -10.41
N PHE A 165 -10.35 7.56 -9.83
CA PHE A 165 -9.93 7.62 -8.44
C PHE A 165 -10.84 8.46 -7.56
N PHE A 166 -11.04 9.75 -7.89
CA PHE A 166 -11.76 10.66 -7.02
C PHE A 166 -13.27 10.44 -7.07
N LYS A 167 -13.85 10.38 -8.26
CA LYS A 167 -15.31 10.20 -8.42
C LYS A 167 -15.81 8.95 -7.72
N VAL A 168 -15.16 7.82 -7.92
CA VAL A 168 -15.54 6.54 -7.30
C VAL A 168 -15.53 6.64 -5.76
N ARG A 169 -14.57 7.38 -5.19
CA ARG A 169 -14.49 7.58 -3.74
C ARG A 169 -15.53 8.58 -3.24
N LEU A 170 -15.71 9.68 -3.94
CA LEU A 170 -16.72 10.69 -3.60
C LEU A 170 -18.15 10.13 -3.67
N ASP A 171 -18.43 9.24 -4.62
CA ASP A 171 -19.75 8.61 -4.76
C ASP A 171 -20.11 7.68 -3.59
N ARG A 172 -19.11 7.14 -2.89
CA ARG A 172 -19.29 6.31 -1.69
C ARG A 172 -19.51 7.10 -0.41
N LEU A 173 -19.25 8.40 -0.41
CA LEU A 173 -19.39 9.25 0.76
C LEU A 173 -20.85 9.58 1.05
N THR A 174 -21.17 9.61 2.35
CA THR A 174 -22.43 10.16 2.84
C THR A 174 -22.51 11.68 2.57
N PRO A 175 -23.72 12.27 2.56
CA PRO A 175 -23.86 13.74 2.40
C PRO A 175 -23.02 14.53 3.42
N ARG A 176 -22.96 14.09 4.69
CA ARG A 176 -22.19 14.77 5.74
C ARG A 176 -20.68 14.72 5.49
N GLU A 177 -20.17 13.60 5.00
CA GLU A 177 -18.73 13.48 4.65
C GLU A 177 -18.38 14.36 3.46
N ARG A 178 -19.26 14.47 2.47
CA ARG A 178 -19.07 15.40 1.34
C ARG A 178 -19.05 16.85 1.79
N ASP A 179 -19.96 17.25 2.69
CA ASP A 179 -20.00 18.61 3.25
C ASP A 179 -18.73 18.91 4.06
N TYR A 180 -18.24 17.93 4.82
CA TYR A 180 -16.96 18.04 5.54
C TYR A 180 -15.78 18.24 4.59
N LEU A 181 -15.68 17.46 3.51
CA LEU A 181 -14.62 17.63 2.52
C LEU A 181 -14.68 18.99 1.80
N ARG A 182 -15.88 19.50 1.53
CA ARG A 182 -16.06 20.86 0.97
C ARG A 182 -15.52 21.92 1.91
N ALA A 183 -15.86 21.83 3.19
CA ALA A 183 -15.38 22.77 4.21
C ALA A 183 -13.87 22.71 4.43
N MET A 184 -13.21 21.59 4.10
CA MET A 184 -11.76 21.48 4.13
C MET A 184 -11.07 22.09 2.90
N ALA A 185 -11.78 22.23 1.79
CA ALA A 185 -11.24 22.75 0.54
C ALA A 185 -11.39 24.28 0.40
N GLU A 186 -12.22 24.93 1.25
CA GLU A 186 -12.39 26.38 1.40
C GLU A 186 -11.34 26.97 2.35
#